data_4b337941bf14c4cf85475af34b4d91ea
#
_entry.id   4b337941bf14c4cf85475af34b4d91ea
#
_cell.length_a   1.000
_cell.length_b   1.000
_cell.length_c   1.000
_cell.angle_alpha   90.00
_cell.angle_beta   90.00
_cell.angle_gamma   90.00
#
_symmetry.space_group_name_H-M   'P 1'
#
loop_
_entity.id
_entity.type
_entity.pdbx_description
1 polymer ?
#
loop_
_entity_poly.entity_id
_entity_poly.type
_entity_poly.pdbx_seq_one_letter_code
_entity_poly.pdbx_strand_id
1 'polypeptide(L)'
;MITGQGITRTFPGRGSMLRREPVRALRGVDFTIPDGGAVSFIGESGCGKTTLGRILCGYEDFDGGDLVIDGQSLKALRPKDRVPYFRRIQMIHQDPYTALNPTRTIGSILADPLNLRARQTGAAAGWVRERGAELLGLVGLDPDYVLPRYPHMLSGGMRQRVVIARALTVDPEVLVADEAVSMIDVSLRLGILQLLTDLRTKLGVSLLFITHDVATARYLGTGGELYVIYRGMVVEHGDTDTIIQHPAHPYTQCLLSAIPVLRGIEEPGPDRMIPLAPLDERSQPPGCLFEPRCPLAAADCRAAVPELAQRDGSVQEHACIHPERRSVVAVSS
;
A
#
# COMPACT_ATOMS: atom_id res chain seq x y z
N MET A 1 16.04 -0.42 -6.15
CA MET A 1 15.57 0.50 -5.07
C MET A 1 14.70 1.61 -5.67
N ILE A 2 13.57 1.94 -5.04
CA ILE A 2 12.67 3.03 -5.48
C ILE A 2 12.57 4.07 -4.37
N THR A 3 12.69 5.36 -4.72
CA THR A 3 12.51 6.48 -3.79
C THR A 3 11.55 7.51 -4.37
N GLY A 4 10.60 7.96 -3.57
CA GLY A 4 9.78 9.13 -3.83
C GLY A 4 10.31 10.32 -3.04
N GLN A 5 10.41 11.48 -3.66
CA GLN A 5 10.91 12.70 -3.06
C GLN A 5 9.90 13.82 -3.27
N GLY A 6 9.26 14.26 -2.20
CA GLY A 6 8.29 15.35 -2.22
C GLY A 6 7.12 15.13 -3.17
N ILE A 7 6.62 13.90 -3.31
CA ILE A 7 5.55 13.57 -4.26
C ILE A 7 4.27 14.32 -3.91
N THR A 8 3.76 15.11 -4.86
CA THR A 8 2.49 15.83 -4.72
C THR A 8 1.50 15.41 -5.80
N ARG A 9 0.21 15.36 -5.44
CA ARG A 9 -0.88 15.15 -6.40
C ARG A 9 -2.13 15.88 -5.95
N THR A 10 -2.73 16.63 -6.87
CA THR A 10 -3.97 17.39 -6.66
C THR A 10 -4.98 17.02 -7.74
N PHE A 11 -6.18 16.66 -7.34
CA PHE A 11 -7.28 16.38 -8.25
C PHE A 11 -8.24 17.57 -8.31
N PRO A 12 -8.87 17.82 -9.47
CA PRO A 12 -9.93 18.81 -9.56
C PRO A 12 -11.10 18.39 -8.65
N GLY A 13 -11.56 19.30 -7.81
CA GLY A 13 -12.65 19.02 -6.87
C GLY A 13 -13.96 18.66 -7.57
N ARG A 14 -14.83 17.88 -6.88
CA ARG A 14 -16.19 17.60 -7.31
C ARG A 14 -17.10 18.78 -6.94
N GLY A 15 -17.93 19.27 -7.87
CA GLY A 15 -18.88 20.34 -7.61
C GLY A 15 -19.25 21.14 -8.86
N SER A 16 -20.12 22.17 -8.70
CA SER A 16 -20.48 23.12 -9.77
C SER A 16 -19.23 23.86 -10.24
N MET A 17 -19.19 24.22 -11.54
CA MET A 17 -18.06 24.86 -12.21
C MET A 17 -17.48 26.12 -11.51
N LEU A 18 -18.27 26.74 -10.62
CA LEU A 18 -17.93 27.98 -9.89
C LEU A 18 -17.37 27.75 -8.47
N ARG A 19 -17.34 26.50 -7.93
CA ARG A 19 -16.87 26.19 -6.55
C ARG A 19 -16.18 24.82 -6.46
N ARG A 20 -15.21 24.57 -7.34
CA ARG A 20 -14.41 23.32 -7.26
C ARG A 20 -13.18 23.57 -6.41
N GLU A 21 -13.23 23.20 -5.13
CA GLU A 21 -12.03 23.18 -4.32
C GLU A 21 -11.16 21.98 -4.72
N PRO A 22 -9.89 22.20 -5.10
CA PRO A 22 -9.00 21.09 -5.47
C PRO A 22 -8.72 20.18 -4.27
N VAL A 23 -8.75 18.87 -4.51
CA VAL A 23 -8.43 17.86 -3.51
C VAL A 23 -6.95 17.53 -3.59
N ARG A 24 -6.17 17.95 -2.59
CA ARG A 24 -4.74 17.60 -2.48
C ARG A 24 -4.62 16.20 -1.91
N ALA A 25 -4.48 15.21 -2.79
CA ALA A 25 -4.38 13.81 -2.41
C ALA A 25 -2.99 13.46 -1.81
N LEU A 26 -1.92 14.09 -2.33
CA LEU A 26 -0.56 13.98 -1.78
C LEU A 26 0.05 15.38 -1.63
N ARG A 27 0.78 15.59 -0.52
CA ARG A 27 1.25 16.91 -0.08
C ARG A 27 2.76 16.94 0.19
N GLY A 28 3.55 16.24 -0.62
CA GLY A 28 4.98 16.12 -0.44
C GLY A 28 5.34 14.85 0.34
N VAL A 29 5.05 13.71 -0.26
CA VAL A 29 5.33 12.38 0.35
C VAL A 29 6.73 11.95 -0.04
N ASP A 30 7.56 11.68 0.98
CA ASP A 30 8.85 11.03 0.86
C ASP A 30 8.72 9.56 1.27
N PHE A 31 9.37 8.66 0.54
CA PHE A 31 9.41 7.24 0.87
C PHE A 31 10.55 6.52 0.16
N THR A 32 10.92 5.35 0.71
CA THR A 32 11.90 4.44 0.10
C THR A 32 11.34 3.03 0.09
N ILE A 33 11.51 2.31 -1.03
CA ILE A 33 11.23 0.87 -1.15
C ILE A 33 12.56 0.20 -1.46
N PRO A 34 13.17 -0.49 -0.49
CA PRO A 34 14.43 -1.21 -0.69
C PRO A 34 14.21 -2.46 -1.56
N ASP A 35 15.26 -2.90 -2.26
CA ASP A 35 15.20 -4.13 -3.06
C ASP A 35 14.95 -5.34 -2.17
N GLY A 36 13.94 -6.16 -2.54
CA GLY A 36 13.50 -7.31 -1.76
C GLY A 36 12.86 -6.98 -0.40
N GLY A 37 12.69 -5.67 -0.10
CA GLY A 37 12.12 -5.20 1.15
C GLY A 37 10.60 -5.29 1.22
N ALA A 38 10.07 -5.13 2.44
CA ALA A 38 8.65 -4.93 2.69
C ALA A 38 8.42 -3.52 3.23
N VAL A 39 7.48 -2.80 2.62
CA VAL A 39 7.06 -1.47 3.04
C VAL A 39 5.55 -1.45 3.17
N SER A 40 5.03 -0.90 4.25
CA SER A 40 3.59 -0.75 4.45
C SER A 40 3.18 0.71 4.52
N PHE A 41 2.09 1.07 3.84
CA PHE A 41 1.42 2.36 4.00
C PHE A 41 0.08 2.15 4.69
N ILE A 42 -0.10 2.79 5.85
CA ILE A 42 -1.37 2.74 6.60
C ILE A 42 -1.98 4.13 6.75
N GLY A 43 -3.28 4.17 7.00
CA GLY A 43 -4.04 5.39 7.26
C GLY A 43 -5.52 5.22 6.91
N GLU A 44 -6.35 6.20 7.23
CA GLU A 44 -7.78 6.19 6.92
C GLU A 44 -8.05 6.15 5.40
N SER A 45 -9.27 5.71 5.03
CA SER A 45 -9.72 5.78 3.63
C SER A 45 -9.68 7.21 3.11
N GLY A 46 -9.20 7.39 1.86
CA GLY A 46 -9.10 8.72 1.25
C GLY A 46 -7.87 9.54 1.64
N CYS A 47 -6.96 9.03 2.48
CA CYS A 47 -5.75 9.78 2.88
C CYS A 47 -4.64 9.84 1.80
N GLY A 48 -4.81 9.20 0.62
CA GLY A 48 -3.86 9.28 -0.50
C GLY A 48 -3.09 8.01 -0.83
N LYS A 49 -3.18 6.92 -0.05
CA LYS A 49 -2.41 5.68 -0.22
C LYS A 49 -2.56 5.05 -1.62
N THR A 50 -3.80 4.83 -2.06
CA THR A 50 -4.09 4.28 -3.39
C THR A 50 -3.57 5.19 -4.51
N THR A 51 -3.65 6.52 -4.33
CA THR A 51 -3.08 7.49 -5.28
C THR A 51 -1.58 7.29 -5.41
N LEU A 52 -0.87 7.11 -4.28
CA LEU A 52 0.56 6.85 -4.28
C LEU A 52 0.90 5.52 -4.97
N GLY A 53 0.16 4.44 -4.68
CA GLY A 53 0.30 3.15 -5.36
C GLY A 53 0.09 3.26 -6.88
N ARG A 54 -0.91 4.03 -7.32
CA ARG A 54 -1.19 4.27 -8.74
C ARG A 54 -0.09 5.07 -9.43
N ILE A 55 0.50 6.05 -8.77
CA ILE A 55 1.65 6.80 -9.27
C ILE A 55 2.85 5.87 -9.47
N LEU A 56 3.14 5.01 -8.49
CA LEU A 56 4.21 4.02 -8.57
C LEU A 56 4.06 3.07 -9.77
N CYS A 57 2.84 2.66 -10.06
CA CYS A 57 2.54 1.78 -11.20
C CYS A 57 2.37 2.52 -12.54
N GLY A 58 2.49 3.86 -12.55
CA GLY A 58 2.31 4.67 -13.76
C GLY A 58 0.86 4.78 -14.23
N TYR A 59 -0.12 4.49 -13.37
CA TYR A 59 -1.55 4.67 -13.67
C TYR A 59 -2.03 6.09 -13.38
N GLU A 60 -1.24 6.86 -12.66
CA GLU A 60 -1.51 8.25 -12.31
C GLU A 60 -0.21 9.04 -12.39
N ASP A 61 -0.28 10.30 -12.86
CA ASP A 61 0.87 11.20 -12.84
C ASP A 61 0.97 11.94 -11.48
N PHE A 62 2.14 12.48 -11.17
CA PHE A 62 2.38 13.36 -10.03
C PHE A 62 2.61 14.79 -10.49
N ASP A 63 2.18 15.79 -9.68
CA ASP A 63 2.26 17.21 -10.03
C ASP A 63 3.62 17.80 -9.66
N GLY A 64 4.23 17.33 -8.57
CA GLY A 64 5.53 17.78 -8.07
C GLY A 64 6.29 16.67 -7.37
N GLY A 65 7.54 16.95 -7.07
CA GLY A 65 8.46 15.96 -6.53
C GLY A 65 9.20 15.19 -7.61
N ASP A 66 9.80 14.07 -7.25
CA ASP A 66 10.46 13.13 -8.17
C ASP A 66 10.29 11.68 -7.73
N LEU A 67 10.13 10.78 -8.68
CA LEU A 67 10.17 9.33 -8.49
C LEU A 67 11.46 8.80 -9.11
N VAL A 68 12.33 8.25 -8.26
CA VAL A 68 13.64 7.74 -8.68
C VAL A 68 13.61 6.21 -8.58
N ILE A 69 13.94 5.53 -9.67
CA ILE A 69 14.01 4.06 -9.76
C ILE A 69 15.44 3.69 -10.17
N ASP A 70 16.15 2.98 -9.31
CA ASP A 70 17.56 2.60 -9.49
C ASP A 70 18.48 3.78 -9.88
N GLY A 71 18.29 4.90 -9.20
CA GLY A 71 19.05 6.12 -9.43
C GLY A 71 18.58 6.95 -10.64
N GLN A 72 17.61 6.46 -11.43
CA GLN A 72 17.05 7.20 -12.56
C GLN A 72 15.84 8.02 -12.15
N SER A 73 15.93 9.34 -12.24
CA SER A 73 14.81 10.27 -12.06
C SER A 73 13.79 10.11 -13.18
N LEU A 74 12.54 9.78 -12.84
CA LEU A 74 11.46 9.70 -13.82
C LEU A 74 10.94 11.07 -14.24
N LYS A 75 11.12 12.11 -13.40
CA LYS A 75 10.77 13.49 -13.75
C LYS A 75 11.57 13.98 -14.96
N ALA A 76 12.84 13.57 -15.07
CA ALA A 76 13.71 13.94 -16.17
C ALA A 76 13.35 13.24 -17.50
N LEU A 77 12.53 12.17 -17.46
CA LEU A 77 12.17 11.38 -18.63
C LEU A 77 10.85 11.85 -19.26
N ARG A 78 10.75 11.74 -20.59
CA ARG A 78 9.47 11.91 -21.29
C ARG A 78 8.51 10.76 -20.91
N PRO A 79 7.18 10.95 -20.93
CA PRO A 79 6.22 9.93 -20.54
C PRO A 79 6.44 8.55 -21.19
N LYS A 80 6.75 8.52 -22.49
CA LYS A 80 7.03 7.26 -23.22
C LYS A 80 8.27 6.53 -22.73
N ASP A 81 9.26 7.28 -22.25
CA ASP A 81 10.55 6.74 -21.81
C ASP A 81 10.45 6.22 -20.34
N ARG A 82 9.35 6.51 -19.62
CA ARG A 82 9.04 5.99 -18.27
C ARG A 82 8.44 4.58 -18.30
N VAL A 83 7.83 4.16 -19.41
CA VAL A 83 7.10 2.89 -19.52
C VAL A 83 7.92 1.66 -19.10
N PRO A 84 9.21 1.53 -19.47
CA PRO A 84 10.02 0.38 -19.04
C PRO A 84 10.17 0.27 -17.52
N TYR A 85 10.24 1.40 -16.81
CA TYR A 85 10.35 1.44 -15.34
C TYR A 85 9.04 1.00 -14.69
N PHE A 86 7.88 1.51 -15.16
CA PHE A 86 6.58 1.14 -14.61
C PHE A 86 6.21 -0.33 -14.86
N ARG A 87 6.71 -0.96 -15.93
CA ARG A 87 6.49 -2.41 -16.17
C ARG A 87 7.08 -3.29 -15.07
N ARG A 88 8.12 -2.83 -14.39
CA ARG A 88 8.78 -3.52 -13.28
C ARG A 88 7.97 -3.47 -11.99
N ILE A 89 6.94 -2.62 -11.94
CA ILE A 89 6.08 -2.40 -10.77
C ILE A 89 4.67 -2.82 -11.15
N GLN A 90 4.10 -3.81 -10.46
CA GLN A 90 2.78 -4.33 -10.77
C GLN A 90 1.84 -4.19 -9.59
N MET A 91 0.60 -3.75 -9.87
CA MET A 91 -0.44 -3.57 -8.87
C MET A 91 -1.32 -4.80 -8.74
N ILE A 92 -1.51 -5.26 -7.52
CA ILE A 92 -2.53 -6.22 -7.12
C ILE A 92 -3.70 -5.40 -6.60
N HIS A 93 -4.79 -5.36 -7.37
CA HIS A 93 -5.97 -4.55 -7.07
C HIS A 93 -6.80 -5.11 -5.92
N GLN A 94 -7.50 -4.21 -5.22
CA GLN A 94 -8.40 -4.50 -4.12
C GLN A 94 -9.53 -5.47 -4.51
N ASP A 95 -10.16 -5.25 -5.67
CA ASP A 95 -11.31 -6.03 -6.13
C ASP A 95 -10.92 -7.01 -7.24
N PRO A 96 -10.83 -8.31 -6.94
CA PRO A 96 -10.52 -9.33 -7.94
C PRO A 96 -11.64 -9.53 -8.96
N TYR A 97 -12.86 -9.08 -8.70
CA TYR A 97 -13.99 -9.20 -9.63
C TYR A 97 -13.86 -8.22 -10.80
N THR A 98 -13.40 -7.01 -10.52
CA THR A 98 -13.16 -5.99 -11.55
C THR A 98 -11.80 -6.15 -12.24
N ALA A 99 -10.85 -6.82 -11.58
CA ALA A 99 -9.50 -7.02 -12.12
C ALA A 99 -9.44 -8.04 -13.27
N LEU A 100 -10.37 -9.00 -13.35
CA LEU A 100 -10.38 -10.06 -14.36
C LEU A 100 -11.57 -9.89 -15.32
N ASN A 101 -11.31 -9.95 -16.63
CA ASN A 101 -12.39 -9.89 -17.62
C ASN A 101 -13.30 -11.14 -17.49
N PRO A 102 -14.59 -10.99 -17.12
CA PRO A 102 -15.48 -12.11 -16.83
C PRO A 102 -15.85 -12.95 -18.07
N THR A 103 -15.63 -12.42 -19.27
CA THR A 103 -15.98 -13.10 -20.55
C THR A 103 -14.83 -13.92 -21.12
N ARG A 104 -13.68 -13.95 -20.44
CA ARG A 104 -12.48 -14.66 -20.89
C ARG A 104 -12.10 -15.75 -19.90
N THR A 105 -11.52 -16.84 -20.41
CA THR A 105 -10.93 -17.88 -19.54
C THR A 105 -9.68 -17.39 -18.86
N ILE A 106 -9.32 -17.98 -17.72
CA ILE A 106 -8.10 -17.64 -16.99
C ILE A 106 -6.85 -17.84 -17.86
N GLY A 107 -6.81 -18.95 -18.62
CA GLY A 107 -5.71 -19.19 -19.56
C GLY A 107 -5.56 -18.08 -20.59
N SER A 108 -6.67 -17.57 -21.14
CA SER A 108 -6.66 -16.45 -22.08
C SER A 108 -6.21 -15.13 -21.43
N ILE A 109 -6.61 -14.88 -20.16
CA ILE A 109 -6.22 -13.69 -19.40
C ILE A 109 -4.70 -13.68 -19.13
N LEU A 110 -4.13 -14.82 -18.73
CA LEU A 110 -2.68 -14.94 -18.48
C LEU A 110 -1.88 -14.94 -19.79
N ALA A 111 -2.45 -15.47 -20.87
CA ALA A 111 -1.75 -15.56 -22.16
C ALA A 111 -1.45 -14.18 -22.78
N ASP A 112 -2.28 -13.16 -22.56
CA ASP A 112 -2.06 -11.84 -23.18
C ASP A 112 -0.71 -11.20 -22.83
N PRO A 113 -0.37 -10.96 -21.56
CA PRO A 113 0.93 -10.42 -21.21
C PRO A 113 2.08 -11.39 -21.51
N LEU A 114 1.85 -12.70 -21.37
CA LEU A 114 2.86 -13.71 -21.69
C LEU A 114 3.15 -13.77 -23.21
N ASN A 115 2.16 -13.62 -24.09
CA ASN A 115 2.37 -13.54 -25.53
C ASN A 115 3.19 -12.31 -25.92
N LEU A 116 2.93 -11.15 -25.28
CA LEU A 116 3.72 -9.96 -25.52
C LEU A 116 5.20 -10.20 -25.16
N ARG A 117 5.43 -10.84 -24.03
CA ARG A 117 6.76 -11.20 -23.55
C ARG A 117 7.43 -12.23 -24.44
N ALA A 118 6.72 -13.29 -24.84
CA ALA A 118 7.24 -14.32 -25.75
C ALA A 118 7.75 -13.71 -27.07
N ARG A 119 7.01 -12.75 -27.63
CA ARG A 119 7.44 -12.00 -28.84
C ARG A 119 8.71 -11.18 -28.60
N GLN A 120 8.87 -10.59 -27.43
CA GLN A 120 10.04 -9.77 -27.09
C GLN A 120 11.30 -10.61 -26.85
N THR A 121 11.14 -11.82 -26.29
CA THR A 121 12.24 -12.72 -25.92
C THR A 121 12.53 -13.80 -26.96
N GLY A 122 11.68 -13.96 -27.98
CA GLY A 122 11.81 -15.05 -28.96
C GLY A 122 11.52 -16.44 -28.34
N ALA A 123 10.64 -16.52 -27.37
CA ALA A 123 10.34 -17.75 -26.64
C ALA A 123 9.79 -18.85 -27.56
N ALA A 124 10.10 -20.12 -27.23
CA ALA A 124 9.69 -21.30 -27.99
C ALA A 124 8.17 -21.50 -27.99
N ALA A 125 7.69 -22.27 -28.99
CA ALA A 125 6.27 -22.68 -29.01
C ALA A 125 5.91 -23.46 -27.76
N GLY A 126 4.74 -23.14 -27.15
CA GLY A 126 4.30 -23.76 -25.89
C GLY A 126 4.69 -23.01 -24.61
N TRP A 127 5.74 -22.17 -24.65
CA TRP A 127 6.23 -21.44 -23.48
C TRP A 127 5.13 -20.66 -22.73
N VAL A 128 4.21 -20.02 -23.45
CA VAL A 128 3.11 -19.23 -22.85
C VAL A 128 2.24 -20.10 -21.95
N ARG A 129 1.91 -21.33 -22.40
CA ARG A 129 1.08 -22.27 -21.64
C ARG A 129 1.85 -22.81 -20.44
N GLU A 130 3.10 -23.20 -20.63
CA GLU A 130 3.97 -23.71 -19.57
C GLU A 130 4.20 -22.65 -18.48
N ARG A 131 4.53 -21.42 -18.90
CA ARG A 131 4.73 -20.31 -17.95
C ARG A 131 3.44 -19.95 -17.22
N GLY A 132 2.30 -19.96 -17.91
CA GLY A 132 0.99 -19.76 -17.27
C GLY A 132 0.67 -20.81 -16.20
N ALA A 133 0.98 -22.08 -16.48
CA ALA A 133 0.81 -23.18 -15.54
C ALA A 133 1.76 -23.05 -14.34
N GLU A 134 3.04 -22.72 -14.59
CA GLU A 134 4.02 -22.45 -13.52
C GLU A 134 3.57 -21.32 -12.58
N LEU A 135 3.10 -20.19 -13.14
CA LEU A 135 2.61 -19.06 -12.35
C LEU A 135 1.39 -19.42 -11.49
N LEU A 136 0.47 -20.25 -12.02
CA LEU A 136 -0.65 -20.77 -11.22
C LEU A 136 -0.16 -21.69 -10.10
N GLY A 137 0.82 -22.54 -10.36
CA GLY A 137 1.47 -23.37 -9.35
C GLY A 137 2.12 -22.55 -8.24
N LEU A 138 2.82 -21.45 -8.60
CA LEU A 138 3.44 -20.53 -7.63
C LEU A 138 2.43 -19.90 -6.66
N VAL A 139 1.21 -19.64 -7.13
CA VAL A 139 0.14 -19.10 -6.27
C VAL A 139 -0.73 -20.19 -5.63
N GLY A 140 -0.32 -21.47 -5.73
CA GLY A 140 -1.00 -22.62 -5.10
C GLY A 140 -2.34 -22.97 -5.76
N LEU A 141 -2.44 -22.82 -7.08
CA LEU A 141 -3.59 -23.22 -7.89
C LEU A 141 -3.21 -24.34 -8.85
N ASP A 142 -4.12 -25.33 -9.01
CA ASP A 142 -3.98 -26.38 -10.02
C ASP A 142 -4.23 -25.79 -11.43
N PRO A 143 -3.22 -25.80 -12.32
CA PRO A 143 -3.33 -25.23 -13.66
C PRO A 143 -4.38 -25.93 -14.53
N ASP A 144 -4.49 -27.27 -14.46
CA ASP A 144 -5.41 -28.03 -15.30
C ASP A 144 -6.86 -27.75 -14.91
N TYR A 145 -7.10 -27.47 -13.63
CA TYR A 145 -8.40 -27.07 -13.14
C TYR A 145 -8.72 -25.61 -13.48
N VAL A 146 -7.76 -24.69 -13.37
CA VAL A 146 -8.03 -23.23 -13.39
C VAL A 146 -7.94 -22.64 -14.79
N LEU A 147 -7.00 -23.04 -15.64
CA LEU A 147 -6.80 -22.44 -16.98
C LEU A 147 -8.06 -22.44 -17.88
N PRO A 148 -8.88 -23.52 -17.94
CA PRO A 148 -10.07 -23.54 -18.80
C PRO A 148 -11.26 -22.80 -18.22
N ARG A 149 -11.20 -22.34 -16.95
CA ARG A 149 -12.34 -21.73 -16.26
C ARG A 149 -12.43 -20.23 -16.51
N TYR A 150 -13.64 -19.73 -16.31
CA TYR A 150 -13.93 -18.28 -16.28
C TYR A 150 -13.81 -17.76 -14.85
N PRO A 151 -13.54 -16.45 -14.64
CA PRO A 151 -13.43 -15.86 -13.32
C PRO A 151 -14.61 -16.14 -12.39
N HIS A 152 -15.84 -16.11 -12.91
CA HIS A 152 -17.05 -16.34 -12.12
C HIS A 152 -17.20 -17.80 -11.61
N MET A 153 -16.43 -18.75 -12.14
CA MET A 153 -16.40 -20.16 -11.70
C MET A 153 -15.45 -20.41 -10.55
N LEU A 154 -14.70 -19.39 -10.12
CA LEU A 154 -13.68 -19.47 -9.06
C LEU A 154 -14.18 -18.82 -7.77
N SER A 155 -13.73 -19.31 -6.62
CA SER A 155 -13.94 -18.64 -5.32
C SER A 155 -13.21 -17.28 -5.26
N GLY A 156 -13.58 -16.42 -4.32
CA GLY A 156 -12.93 -15.12 -4.13
C GLY A 156 -11.41 -15.24 -3.90
N GLY A 157 -10.98 -16.16 -3.04
CA GLY A 157 -9.56 -16.42 -2.79
C GLY A 157 -8.82 -16.99 -4.00
N MET A 158 -9.46 -17.86 -4.80
CA MET A 158 -8.88 -18.35 -6.05
C MET A 158 -8.72 -17.22 -7.08
N ARG A 159 -9.72 -16.33 -7.23
CA ARG A 159 -9.63 -15.16 -8.11
C ARG A 159 -8.47 -14.24 -7.70
N GLN A 160 -8.32 -13.98 -6.40
CA GLN A 160 -7.21 -13.16 -5.92
C GLN A 160 -5.85 -13.78 -6.25
N ARG A 161 -5.71 -15.09 -6.08
CA ARG A 161 -4.50 -15.82 -6.48
C ARG A 161 -4.24 -15.71 -7.99
N VAL A 162 -5.28 -15.74 -8.83
CA VAL A 162 -5.15 -15.51 -10.28
C VAL A 162 -4.73 -14.07 -10.57
N VAL A 163 -5.26 -13.06 -9.85
CA VAL A 163 -4.82 -11.65 -9.99
C VAL A 163 -3.34 -11.51 -9.64
N ILE A 164 -2.88 -12.18 -8.59
CA ILE A 164 -1.46 -12.23 -8.22
C ILE A 164 -0.65 -12.92 -9.32
N ALA A 165 -1.07 -14.08 -9.81
CA ALA A 165 -0.40 -14.78 -10.91
C ALA A 165 -0.29 -13.91 -12.18
N ARG A 166 -1.35 -13.14 -12.50
CA ARG A 166 -1.33 -12.19 -13.61
C ARG A 166 -0.31 -11.08 -13.41
N ALA A 167 -0.20 -10.52 -12.21
CA ALA A 167 0.82 -9.53 -11.90
C ALA A 167 2.26 -10.08 -12.09
N LEU A 168 2.47 -11.36 -11.83
CA LEU A 168 3.76 -12.03 -12.00
C LEU A 168 4.12 -12.35 -13.47
N THR A 169 3.20 -12.23 -14.44
CA THR A 169 3.45 -12.56 -15.85
C THR A 169 4.57 -11.75 -16.51
N VAL A 170 4.87 -10.57 -15.99
CA VAL A 170 5.89 -9.65 -16.50
C VAL A 170 7.20 -9.69 -15.70
N ASP A 171 7.35 -10.62 -14.76
CA ASP A 171 8.44 -10.73 -13.78
C ASP A 171 8.74 -9.38 -13.12
N PRO A 172 7.80 -8.86 -12.32
CA PRO A 172 7.96 -7.58 -11.67
C PRO A 172 9.07 -7.63 -10.60
N GLU A 173 9.69 -6.51 -10.34
CA GLU A 173 10.62 -6.32 -9.23
C GLU A 173 9.91 -5.82 -7.98
N VAL A 174 8.75 -5.17 -8.16
CA VAL A 174 7.92 -4.65 -7.07
C VAL A 174 6.46 -5.03 -7.26
N LEU A 175 5.85 -5.56 -6.22
CA LEU A 175 4.41 -5.78 -6.13
C LEU A 175 3.80 -4.72 -5.21
N VAL A 176 2.84 -3.96 -5.73
CA VAL A 176 2.03 -3.01 -4.97
C VAL A 176 0.69 -3.67 -4.66
N ALA A 177 0.51 -4.10 -3.43
CA ALA A 177 -0.71 -4.75 -2.95
C ALA A 177 -1.64 -3.69 -2.33
N ASP A 178 -2.58 -3.15 -3.13
CA ASP A 178 -3.52 -2.13 -2.70
C ASP A 178 -4.80 -2.80 -2.15
N GLU A 179 -4.91 -2.83 -0.82
CA GLU A 179 -5.99 -3.49 -0.08
C GLU A 179 -6.28 -4.92 -0.56
N ALA A 180 -5.25 -5.66 -0.96
CA ALA A 180 -5.35 -6.94 -1.66
C ALA A 180 -6.08 -8.06 -0.91
N VAL A 181 -6.42 -7.86 0.36
CA VAL A 181 -7.16 -8.84 1.19
C VAL A 181 -8.49 -8.31 1.74
N SER A 182 -8.86 -7.05 1.48
CA SER A 182 -10.04 -6.42 2.07
C SER A 182 -11.36 -7.08 1.62
N MET A 183 -11.43 -7.53 0.36
CA MET A 183 -12.61 -8.18 -0.25
C MET A 183 -12.61 -9.70 -0.10
N ILE A 184 -11.71 -10.26 0.74
CA ILE A 184 -11.58 -11.70 0.94
C ILE A 184 -12.10 -12.07 2.34
N ASP A 185 -12.76 -13.24 2.43
CA ASP A 185 -13.18 -13.80 3.71
C ASP A 185 -12.02 -13.88 4.70
N VAL A 186 -12.28 -13.55 5.96
CA VAL A 186 -11.26 -13.48 7.02
C VAL A 186 -10.43 -14.77 7.12
N SER A 187 -11.09 -15.94 6.96
CA SER A 187 -10.43 -17.24 6.98
C SER A 187 -9.41 -17.47 5.87
N LEU A 188 -9.57 -16.78 4.73
CA LEU A 188 -8.69 -16.90 3.56
C LEU A 188 -7.61 -15.80 3.51
N ARG A 189 -7.76 -14.71 4.29
CA ARG A 189 -6.82 -13.59 4.28
C ARG A 189 -5.39 -14.02 4.61
N LEU A 190 -5.21 -14.78 5.68
CA LEU A 190 -3.89 -15.26 6.09
C LEU A 190 -3.19 -16.06 4.98
N GLY A 191 -3.94 -16.86 4.22
CA GLY A 191 -3.37 -17.62 3.10
C GLY A 191 -2.90 -16.75 1.94
N ILE A 192 -3.49 -15.57 1.73
CA ILE A 192 -3.02 -14.60 0.72
C ILE A 192 -1.83 -13.80 1.25
N LEU A 193 -1.85 -13.41 2.53
CA LEU A 193 -0.72 -12.71 3.16
C LEU A 193 0.53 -13.60 3.18
N GLN A 194 0.39 -14.87 3.56
CA GLN A 194 1.48 -15.84 3.51
C GLN A 194 2.01 -16.02 2.08
N LEU A 195 1.12 -16.11 1.09
CA LEU A 195 1.52 -16.19 -0.32
C LEU A 195 2.36 -14.98 -0.73
N LEU A 196 1.95 -13.75 -0.38
CA LEU A 196 2.71 -12.53 -0.70
C LEU A 196 4.09 -12.53 -0.04
N THR A 197 4.17 -12.95 1.23
CA THR A 197 5.46 -13.11 1.95
C THR A 197 6.35 -14.16 1.28
N ASP A 198 5.77 -15.30 0.90
CA ASP A 198 6.49 -16.37 0.20
C ASP A 198 7.02 -15.89 -1.16
N LEU A 199 6.21 -15.16 -1.93
CA LEU A 199 6.62 -14.60 -3.22
C LEU A 199 7.76 -13.61 -3.05
N ARG A 200 7.70 -12.72 -2.04
CA ARG A 200 8.81 -11.83 -1.71
C ARG A 200 10.10 -12.60 -1.46
N THR A 201 10.04 -13.61 -0.62
CA THR A 201 11.22 -14.39 -0.22
C THR A 201 11.76 -15.26 -1.36
N LYS A 202 10.88 -15.93 -2.12
CA LYS A 202 11.26 -16.89 -3.18
C LYS A 202 11.71 -16.19 -4.47
N LEU A 203 11.09 -15.08 -4.82
CA LEU A 203 11.35 -14.37 -6.07
C LEU A 203 12.23 -13.13 -5.88
N GLY A 204 12.53 -12.73 -4.64
CA GLY A 204 13.30 -11.53 -4.35
C GLY A 204 12.57 -10.22 -4.70
N VAL A 205 11.26 -10.25 -4.89
CA VAL A 205 10.47 -9.06 -5.23
C VAL A 205 10.29 -8.18 -4.00
N SER A 206 10.31 -6.87 -4.18
CA SER A 206 9.92 -5.92 -3.13
C SER A 206 8.39 -5.91 -3.00
N LEU A 207 7.88 -5.76 -1.78
CA LEU A 207 6.45 -5.70 -1.52
C LEU A 207 6.08 -4.35 -0.90
N LEU A 208 5.25 -3.59 -1.61
CA LEU A 208 4.57 -2.43 -1.05
C LEU A 208 3.14 -2.81 -0.70
N PHE A 209 2.79 -2.72 0.58
CA PHE A 209 1.48 -3.05 1.07
C PHE A 209 0.70 -1.78 1.47
N ILE A 210 -0.46 -1.57 0.88
CA ILE A 210 -1.35 -0.45 1.18
C ILE A 210 -2.59 -1.01 1.87
N THR A 211 -2.83 -0.58 3.11
CA THR A 211 -3.97 -1.04 3.89
C THR A 211 -4.45 0.01 4.91
N HIS A 212 -5.69 -0.13 5.34
CA HIS A 212 -6.21 0.53 6.53
C HIS A 212 -6.20 -0.41 7.76
N ASP A 213 -5.88 -1.70 7.55
CA ASP A 213 -5.82 -2.71 8.61
C ASP A 213 -4.38 -2.87 9.12
N VAL A 214 -4.15 -2.36 10.31
CA VAL A 214 -2.82 -2.38 10.95
C VAL A 214 -2.38 -3.81 11.32
N ALA A 215 -3.32 -4.72 11.64
CA ALA A 215 -2.97 -6.11 11.93
C ALA A 215 -2.36 -6.79 10.68
N THR A 216 -2.91 -6.49 9.52
CA THR A 216 -2.38 -6.94 8.23
C THR A 216 -1.02 -6.30 7.93
N ALA A 217 -0.86 -4.98 8.19
CA ALA A 217 0.42 -4.29 8.03
C ALA A 217 1.51 -4.88 8.94
N ARG A 218 1.18 -5.23 10.18
CA ARG A 218 2.09 -5.90 11.11
C ARG A 218 2.54 -7.26 10.58
N TYR A 219 1.60 -8.08 10.11
CA TYR A 219 1.91 -9.42 9.60
C TYR A 219 2.90 -9.41 8.43
N LEU A 220 2.70 -8.52 7.44
CA LEU A 220 3.56 -8.41 6.26
C LEU A 220 4.80 -7.56 6.49
N GLY A 221 4.70 -6.60 7.41
CA GLY A 221 5.72 -5.59 7.67
C GLY A 221 6.75 -5.99 8.72
N THR A 222 6.65 -7.18 9.33
CA THR A 222 7.66 -7.64 10.29
C THR A 222 9.06 -7.60 9.65
N GLY A 223 9.97 -6.84 10.27
CA GLY A 223 11.31 -6.56 9.73
C GLY A 223 11.32 -5.64 8.51
N GLY A 224 10.28 -4.86 8.27
CA GLY A 224 10.14 -3.87 7.21
C GLY A 224 9.78 -2.49 7.75
N GLU A 225 9.48 -1.57 6.85
CA GLU A 225 9.18 -0.18 7.18
C GLU A 225 7.69 0.13 7.10
N LEU A 226 7.22 0.99 7.99
CA LEU A 226 5.85 1.47 8.07
C LEU A 226 5.79 2.98 7.89
N TYR A 227 4.97 3.42 6.95
CA TYR A 227 4.61 4.82 6.72
C TYR A 227 3.15 5.04 7.10
N VAL A 228 2.91 5.93 8.04
CA VAL A 228 1.56 6.34 8.45
C VAL A 228 1.18 7.59 7.70
N ILE A 229 0.13 7.52 6.87
CA ILE A 229 -0.31 8.63 6.02
C ILE A 229 -1.61 9.24 6.58
N TYR A 230 -1.61 10.55 6.76
CA TYR A 230 -2.76 11.34 7.12
C TYR A 230 -2.92 12.51 6.14
N ARG A 231 -4.07 12.60 5.46
CA ARG A 231 -4.42 13.69 4.52
C ARG A 231 -3.31 14.02 3.51
N GLY A 232 -2.69 12.99 2.94
CA GLY A 232 -1.65 13.12 1.92
C GLY A 232 -0.26 13.45 2.43
N MET A 233 -0.02 13.37 3.74
CA MET A 233 1.29 13.55 4.36
C MET A 233 1.69 12.32 5.14
N VAL A 234 2.98 11.98 5.16
CA VAL A 234 3.54 11.02 6.12
C VAL A 234 3.62 11.72 7.47
N VAL A 235 2.97 11.16 8.47
CA VAL A 235 2.95 11.70 9.84
C VAL A 235 3.83 10.91 10.80
N GLU A 236 4.14 9.67 10.45
CA GLU A 236 5.09 8.82 11.19
C GLU A 236 5.71 7.79 10.26
N HIS A 237 7.01 7.50 10.42
CA HIS A 237 7.77 6.55 9.64
C HIS A 237 8.84 5.89 10.48
N GLY A 238 9.09 4.61 10.23
CA GLY A 238 10.16 3.83 10.85
C GLY A 238 9.92 2.32 10.76
N ASP A 239 10.66 1.58 11.57
CA ASP A 239 10.47 0.14 11.69
C ASP A 239 9.05 -0.22 12.13
N THR A 240 8.45 -1.21 11.47
CA THR A 240 7.04 -1.57 11.67
C THR A 240 6.73 -1.97 13.12
N ASP A 241 7.58 -2.81 13.72
CA ASP A 241 7.35 -3.28 15.09
C ASP A 241 7.53 -2.15 16.10
N THR A 242 8.50 -1.27 15.86
CA THR A 242 8.75 -0.08 16.69
C THR A 242 7.55 0.87 16.69
N ILE A 243 6.99 1.19 15.52
CA ILE A 243 5.82 2.09 15.43
C ILE A 243 4.58 1.47 16.08
N ILE A 244 4.37 0.16 15.90
CA ILE A 244 3.21 -0.52 16.48
C ILE A 244 3.31 -0.59 18.01
N GLN A 245 4.50 -0.82 18.56
CA GLN A 245 4.71 -0.93 20.00
C GLN A 245 4.78 0.44 20.69
N HIS A 246 5.38 1.42 20.03
CA HIS A 246 5.71 2.73 20.58
C HIS A 246 5.36 3.88 19.63
N PRO A 247 4.07 4.02 19.23
CA PRO A 247 3.66 5.09 18.34
C PRO A 247 3.90 6.46 18.98
N ALA A 248 4.54 7.36 18.24
CA ALA A 248 4.85 8.70 18.70
C ALA A 248 3.79 9.73 18.28
N HIS A 249 3.24 9.59 17.06
CA HIS A 249 2.24 10.53 16.58
C HIS A 249 0.83 10.19 17.12
N PRO A 250 0.07 11.16 17.67
CA PRO A 250 -1.26 10.90 18.23
C PRO A 250 -2.26 10.27 17.25
N TYR A 251 -2.14 10.56 15.95
CA TYR A 251 -2.96 9.90 14.93
C TYR A 251 -2.67 8.40 14.82
N THR A 252 -1.40 8.01 14.86
CA THR A 252 -0.99 6.60 14.86
C THR A 252 -1.54 5.88 16.09
N GLN A 253 -1.50 6.52 17.25
CA GLN A 253 -2.09 5.99 18.48
C GLN A 253 -3.60 5.78 18.34
N CYS A 254 -4.33 6.74 17.74
CA CYS A 254 -5.76 6.58 17.46
C CYS A 254 -6.03 5.41 16.51
N LEU A 255 -5.25 5.26 15.42
CA LEU A 255 -5.40 4.15 14.47
C LEU A 255 -5.16 2.79 15.16
N LEU A 256 -4.09 2.68 15.94
CA LEU A 256 -3.74 1.46 16.67
C LEU A 256 -4.78 1.13 17.75
N SER A 257 -5.36 2.14 18.41
CA SER A 257 -6.38 1.96 19.43
C SER A 257 -7.67 1.37 18.88
N ALA A 258 -7.96 1.58 17.59
CA ALA A 258 -9.17 1.08 16.93
C ALA A 258 -9.07 -0.41 16.52
N ILE A 259 -7.91 -1.05 16.66
CA ILE A 259 -7.75 -2.47 16.34
C ILE A 259 -8.56 -3.31 17.35
N PRO A 260 -9.45 -4.22 16.88
CA PRO A 260 -10.15 -5.11 17.78
C PRO A 260 -9.18 -6.04 18.53
N VAL A 261 -9.27 -6.09 19.85
CA VAL A 261 -8.54 -7.10 20.65
C VAL A 261 -9.29 -8.40 20.60
N LEU A 262 -8.57 -9.48 20.37
CA LEU A 262 -9.11 -10.82 20.53
C LEU A 262 -9.30 -11.09 22.02
N ARG A 263 -10.56 -11.05 22.49
CA ARG A 263 -10.91 -11.35 23.88
C ARG A 263 -10.35 -12.72 24.30
N GLY A 264 -9.56 -12.74 25.36
CA GLY A 264 -8.96 -13.96 25.93
C GLY A 264 -7.51 -14.25 25.48
N ILE A 265 -6.93 -13.40 24.60
CA ILE A 265 -5.53 -13.50 24.17
C ILE A 265 -4.74 -12.25 24.59
N GLU A 266 -5.38 -11.11 24.61
CA GLU A 266 -4.80 -9.85 25.05
C GLU A 266 -5.71 -9.16 26.06
N GLU A 267 -5.16 -8.65 27.16
CA GLU A 267 -5.91 -7.78 28.07
C GLU A 267 -5.78 -6.34 27.59
N PRO A 268 -6.90 -5.64 27.29
CA PRO A 268 -6.84 -4.22 26.94
C PRO A 268 -6.40 -3.42 28.16
N GLY A 269 -5.33 -2.63 28.00
CA GLY A 269 -4.98 -1.63 28.99
C GLY A 269 -6.11 -0.60 29.19
N PRO A 270 -6.22 0.02 30.37
CA PRO A 270 -7.33 0.94 30.72
C PRO A 270 -7.46 2.16 29.80
N ASP A 271 -6.37 2.57 29.13
CA ASP A 271 -6.32 3.77 28.27
C ASP A 271 -6.30 3.46 26.77
N ARG A 272 -6.72 2.26 26.37
CA ARG A 272 -6.55 1.78 25.01
C ARG A 272 -7.38 2.51 23.96
N MET A 273 -8.61 2.90 24.27
CA MET A 273 -9.51 3.52 23.30
C MET A 273 -9.30 5.04 23.26
N ILE A 274 -8.60 5.50 22.24
CA ILE A 274 -8.47 6.94 21.94
C ILE A 274 -9.51 7.27 20.87
N PRO A 275 -10.61 8.00 21.19
CA PRO A 275 -11.65 8.29 20.22
C PRO A 275 -11.09 9.12 19.07
N LEU A 276 -11.28 8.64 17.84
CA LEU A 276 -10.95 9.40 16.65
C LEU A 276 -12.21 10.12 16.15
N ALA A 277 -12.25 11.44 16.29
CA ALA A 277 -13.36 12.24 15.79
C ALA A 277 -13.53 12.09 14.27
N PRO A 278 -14.74 12.18 13.71
CA PRO A 278 -14.97 12.14 12.27
C PRO A 278 -14.10 13.16 11.51
N LEU A 279 -13.66 12.78 10.30
CA LEU A 279 -12.89 13.67 9.46
C LEU A 279 -13.81 14.73 8.85
N ASP A 280 -13.52 16.01 9.12
CA ASP A 280 -14.07 17.11 8.35
C ASP A 280 -13.11 17.43 7.18
N GLU A 281 -13.46 16.98 5.98
CA GLU A 281 -12.65 17.19 4.78
C GLU A 281 -12.46 18.68 4.44
N ARG A 282 -13.38 19.55 4.88
CA ARG A 282 -13.34 21.00 4.64
C ARG A 282 -12.39 21.73 5.58
N SER A 283 -12.12 21.16 6.74
CA SER A 283 -11.20 21.74 7.71
C SER A 283 -9.78 21.68 7.17
N GLN A 284 -9.17 22.83 6.95
CA GLN A 284 -7.74 22.95 6.56
C GLN A 284 -7.05 23.86 7.59
N PRO A 285 -6.58 23.30 8.73
CA PRO A 285 -5.87 24.09 9.71
C PRO A 285 -4.57 24.64 9.12
N PRO A 286 -4.13 25.83 9.55
CA PRO A 286 -2.90 26.46 9.04
C PRO A 286 -1.62 25.73 9.45
N GLY A 287 -1.70 24.93 10.53
CA GLY A 287 -0.58 24.14 11.07
C GLY A 287 -0.79 22.65 10.89
N CYS A 288 -0.63 21.88 11.98
CA CYS A 288 -0.80 20.45 11.99
C CYS A 288 -2.18 20.03 11.45
N LEU A 289 -2.21 19.23 10.39
CA LEU A 289 -3.48 18.79 9.76
C LEU A 289 -4.34 17.93 10.69
N PHE A 290 -3.73 17.28 11.68
CA PHE A 290 -4.44 16.46 12.66
C PHE A 290 -4.96 17.27 13.87
N GLU A 291 -4.54 18.53 14.06
CA GLU A 291 -4.88 19.36 15.21
C GLU A 291 -6.39 19.34 15.56
N PRO A 292 -7.34 19.50 14.60
CA PRO A 292 -8.77 19.53 14.94
C PRO A 292 -9.33 18.22 15.51
N ARG A 293 -8.59 17.12 15.38
CA ARG A 293 -8.99 15.77 15.84
C ARG A 293 -8.04 15.23 16.91
N CYS A 294 -6.96 15.96 17.19
CA CYS A 294 -5.92 15.52 18.08
C CYS A 294 -6.36 15.64 19.55
N PRO A 295 -6.33 14.56 20.35
CA PRO A 295 -6.65 14.62 21.77
C PRO A 295 -5.61 15.40 22.59
N LEU A 296 -4.42 15.64 22.00
CA LEU A 296 -3.31 16.36 22.61
C LEU A 296 -3.09 17.74 21.97
N ALA A 297 -4.09 18.27 21.24
CA ALA A 297 -3.96 19.55 20.55
C ALA A 297 -3.58 20.69 21.48
N ALA A 298 -2.57 21.47 21.12
CA ALA A 298 -2.12 22.67 21.80
C ALA A 298 -2.15 23.88 20.87
N ALA A 299 -2.08 25.08 21.39
CA ALA A 299 -2.22 26.31 20.60
C ALA A 299 -1.12 26.48 19.54
N ASP A 300 0.08 26.01 19.80
CA ASP A 300 1.25 26.05 18.92
C ASP A 300 1.17 25.03 17.77
N CYS A 301 0.32 23.99 17.87
CA CYS A 301 0.03 23.10 16.75
C CYS A 301 -0.57 23.81 15.53
N ARG A 302 -1.10 25.05 15.69
CA ARG A 302 -1.62 25.88 14.60
C ARG A 302 -0.58 26.76 13.92
N ALA A 303 0.62 26.86 14.49
CA ALA A 303 1.64 27.79 14.00
C ALA A 303 2.24 27.37 12.67
N ALA A 304 2.56 26.10 12.50
CA ALA A 304 3.16 25.54 11.28
C ALA A 304 2.81 24.06 11.13
N VAL A 305 2.90 23.54 9.90
CA VAL A 305 2.84 22.10 9.64
C VAL A 305 4.14 21.49 10.15
N PRO A 306 4.10 20.53 11.10
CA PRO A 306 5.32 19.89 11.58
C PRO A 306 6.01 19.10 10.46
N GLU A 307 7.33 19.22 10.38
CA GLU A 307 8.14 18.40 9.48
C GLU A 307 8.33 17.01 10.06
N LEU A 308 8.40 15.99 9.17
CA LEU A 308 8.77 14.64 9.53
C LEU A 308 10.24 14.62 9.92
N ALA A 309 10.54 14.28 11.17
CA ALA A 309 11.90 14.26 11.69
C ALA A 309 12.02 13.34 12.90
N GLN A 310 13.24 12.86 13.16
CA GLN A 310 13.57 12.22 14.43
C GLN A 310 13.66 13.28 15.52
N ARG A 311 12.94 13.08 16.63
CA ARG A 311 12.90 14.01 17.77
C ARG A 311 12.88 13.24 19.08
N ASP A 312 13.32 13.91 20.16
CA ASP A 312 13.23 13.44 21.54
C ASP A 312 13.83 12.04 21.77
N GLY A 313 14.93 11.72 21.06
CA GLY A 313 15.59 10.41 21.11
C GLY A 313 14.75 9.26 20.53
N SER A 314 13.72 9.57 19.72
CA SER A 314 12.97 8.58 18.94
C SER A 314 13.85 7.94 17.89
N VAL A 315 13.67 6.63 17.67
CA VAL A 315 14.29 5.89 16.55
C VAL A 315 13.50 6.12 15.27
N GLN A 316 12.17 6.37 15.39
CA GLN A 316 11.27 6.69 14.27
C GLN A 316 11.20 8.19 14.01
N GLU A 317 10.85 8.55 12.79
CA GLU A 317 10.51 9.92 12.40
C GLU A 317 9.03 10.19 12.64
N HIS A 318 8.68 11.37 13.14
CA HIS A 318 7.29 11.79 13.31
C HIS A 318 7.08 13.28 13.09
N ALA A 319 5.90 13.64 12.56
CA ALA A 319 5.47 15.02 12.29
C ALA A 319 4.61 15.56 13.45
N CYS A 320 5.11 15.46 14.70
CA CYS A 320 4.44 15.96 15.90
C CYS A 320 5.40 16.76 16.76
N ILE A 321 4.99 17.96 17.20
CA ILE A 321 5.77 18.82 18.11
C ILE A 321 5.56 18.47 19.58
N HIS A 322 4.50 17.69 19.90
CA HIS A 322 4.17 17.20 21.24
C HIS A 322 3.99 15.68 21.20
N PRO A 323 5.04 14.89 20.88
CA PRO A 323 4.92 13.45 20.85
C PRO A 323 4.70 12.90 22.25
N GLU A 324 3.73 12.03 22.42
CA GLU A 324 3.52 11.30 23.65
C GLU A 324 3.69 9.80 23.35
N ARG A 325 4.65 9.15 23.97
CA ARG A 325 4.84 7.71 23.79
C ARG A 325 3.84 6.95 24.63
N ARG A 326 2.89 6.28 23.98
CA ARG A 326 1.91 5.39 24.60
C ARG A 326 2.03 4.00 24.01
N SER A 327 2.11 2.97 24.81
CA SER A 327 1.90 1.60 24.36
C SER A 327 0.38 1.38 24.24
N VAL A 328 -0.13 1.37 23.00
CA VAL A 328 -1.56 1.20 22.71
C VAL A 328 -1.90 -0.28 22.47
N VAL A 329 -0.92 -1.07 22.05
CA VAL A 329 -1.05 -2.50 21.79
C VAL A 329 -0.36 -3.25 22.93
N ALA A 330 -1.10 -4.12 23.64
CA ALA A 330 -0.50 -5.01 24.63
C ALA A 330 0.42 -6.00 23.92
N VAL A 331 1.71 -5.96 24.23
CA VAL A 331 2.69 -6.93 23.77
C VAL A 331 2.67 -8.06 24.78
N SER A 332 2.20 -9.25 24.38
CA SER A 332 2.46 -10.46 25.14
C SER A 332 3.97 -10.72 25.09
N SER A 333 4.60 -10.58 26.25
CA SER A 333 6.02 -10.93 26.49
C SER A 333 6.26 -12.42 26.22
#